data_88b03dedeefbb8bea09085c67885aaab
#
_entry.id   88b03dedeefbb8bea09085c67885aaab
#
_cell.length_a   1.000
_cell.length_b   1.000
_cell.length_c   1.000
_cell.angle_alpha   90.00
_cell.angle_beta   90.00
_cell.angle_gamma   90.00
#
_symmetry.space_group_name_H-M   'P 1'
#
loop_
_entity.id
_entity.type
_entity.pdbx_description
1 polymer ?
#
loop_
_entity_poly.entity_id
_entity_poly.type
_entity_poly.pdbx_seq_one_letter_code
_entity_poly.pdbx_strand_id
1 'polypeptide(L)'
;METPPFDPKAGEKAYYAKIGPDGRRHARHKPFSDADCGKYLANLGALLIMMEPPPRTVLDLGCGSGWTSIFLAKAGYEVCGLDISTDAIALAQETAAETPGLRVEFQAGDYEDVQPGRLFDYVLFYDALHHAEDEQAAVSAAYKALKPGGVLFAFEPGAGHSRNAGARHAVEQFGVHEKDMPPAYIWQLGRRAGFRKKLFLPAPSDLARCVYRRDYLKDSRTGRLLLEKSWGYLRALTKAARPSASGLIIMWK
;
A
#
# COMPACT_ATOMS: atom_id res chain seq x y z
N MET A 1 16.29 -35.05 15.02
CA MET A 1 15.49 -34.22 14.13
C MET A 1 16.22 -32.90 14.03
N GLU A 2 16.72 -32.58 12.86
CA GLU A 2 17.32 -31.26 12.63
C GLU A 2 16.22 -30.20 12.74
N THR A 3 16.46 -29.17 13.53
CA THR A 3 15.58 -28.00 13.55
C THR A 3 15.59 -27.40 12.16
N PRO A 4 14.43 -27.12 11.53
CA PRO A 4 14.42 -26.50 10.23
C PRO A 4 15.19 -25.16 10.29
N PRO A 5 15.88 -24.78 9.21
CA PRO A 5 16.60 -23.51 9.17
C PRO A 5 15.65 -22.35 9.49
N PHE A 6 16.15 -21.36 10.23
CA PHE A 6 15.40 -20.17 10.57
C PHE A 6 14.96 -19.46 9.28
N ASP A 7 13.66 -19.27 9.08
CA ASP A 7 13.10 -18.50 7.95
C ASP A 7 12.64 -17.13 8.46
N PRO A 8 13.34 -16.04 8.13
CA PRO A 8 12.98 -14.70 8.59
C PRO A 8 11.61 -14.22 8.07
N LYS A 9 11.10 -14.83 6.99
CA LYS A 9 9.80 -14.52 6.39
C LYS A 9 8.67 -15.48 6.80
N ALA A 10 8.92 -16.35 7.77
CA ALA A 10 7.92 -17.34 8.22
C ALA A 10 6.63 -16.68 8.73
N GLY A 11 6.74 -15.54 9.41
CA GLY A 11 5.60 -14.74 9.88
C GLY A 11 4.72 -14.27 8.73
N GLU A 12 5.31 -13.66 7.72
CA GLU A 12 4.62 -13.14 6.53
C GLU A 12 3.90 -14.26 5.76
N LYS A 13 4.58 -15.38 5.55
CA LYS A 13 4.02 -16.55 4.87
C LYS A 13 2.80 -17.13 5.61
N ALA A 14 2.84 -17.14 6.95
CA ALA A 14 1.83 -17.76 7.78
C ALA A 14 0.73 -16.80 8.26
N TYR A 15 0.85 -15.51 8.02
CA TYR A 15 -0.07 -14.50 8.56
C TYR A 15 -1.54 -14.82 8.26
N TYR A 16 -1.88 -15.03 6.99
CA TYR A 16 -3.27 -15.31 6.57
C TYR A 16 -3.81 -16.64 7.06
N ALA A 17 -2.98 -17.61 7.33
CA ALA A 17 -3.39 -18.86 8.00
C ALA A 17 -3.75 -18.63 9.48
N LYS A 18 -3.12 -17.65 10.14
CA LYS A 18 -3.26 -17.38 11.56
C LYS A 18 -4.35 -16.38 11.94
N ILE A 19 -4.81 -15.52 11.02
CA ILE A 19 -5.79 -14.46 11.33
C ILE A 19 -7.19 -14.99 11.69
N GLY A 20 -7.45 -16.27 11.50
CA GLY A 20 -8.73 -16.90 11.81
C GLY A 20 -9.90 -16.48 10.91
N PRO A 21 -11.12 -16.99 11.15
CA PRO A 21 -12.28 -16.75 10.29
C PRO A 21 -12.69 -15.26 10.23
N ASP A 22 -12.62 -14.54 11.35
CA ASP A 22 -13.00 -13.12 11.41
C ASP A 22 -11.98 -12.25 10.68
N GLY A 23 -10.69 -12.54 10.82
CA GLY A 23 -9.65 -11.86 10.07
C GLY A 23 -9.75 -12.12 8.56
N ARG A 24 -10.02 -13.35 8.14
CA ARG A 24 -10.27 -13.68 6.71
C ARG A 24 -11.48 -12.93 6.18
N ARG A 25 -12.59 -12.89 6.93
CA ARG A 25 -13.79 -12.12 6.55
C ARG A 25 -13.47 -10.63 6.43
N HIS A 26 -12.73 -10.07 7.38
CA HIS A 26 -12.28 -8.67 7.31
C HIS A 26 -11.42 -8.43 6.07
N ALA A 27 -10.41 -9.25 5.81
CA ALA A 27 -9.50 -9.14 4.68
C ALA A 27 -10.24 -9.21 3.32
N ARG A 28 -11.23 -10.12 3.20
CA ARG A 28 -12.07 -10.28 1.99
C ARG A 28 -12.89 -9.04 1.67
N HIS A 29 -13.41 -8.35 2.68
CA HIS A 29 -14.31 -7.22 2.50
C HIS A 29 -13.63 -5.85 2.59
N LYS A 30 -12.28 -5.80 2.64
CA LYS A 30 -11.56 -4.53 2.53
C LYS A 30 -11.92 -3.80 1.23
N PRO A 31 -11.97 -2.46 1.25
CA PRO A 31 -11.76 -1.57 2.40
C PRO A 31 -13.03 -1.36 3.25
N PHE A 32 -14.18 -1.92 2.88
CA PHE A 32 -15.48 -1.63 3.50
C PHE A 32 -15.65 -2.26 4.88
N SER A 33 -14.91 -3.32 5.21
CA SER A 33 -14.87 -3.93 6.54
C SER A 33 -14.04 -3.14 7.54
N ASP A 34 -13.28 -2.14 7.10
CA ASP A 34 -12.40 -1.36 7.93
C ASP A 34 -13.12 -0.12 8.49
N ALA A 35 -12.92 0.17 9.77
CA ALA A 35 -13.45 1.39 10.40
C ALA A 35 -12.92 2.67 9.73
N ASP A 36 -11.73 2.61 9.13
CA ASP A 36 -11.08 3.69 8.38
C ASP A 36 -11.28 3.57 6.86
N CYS A 37 -12.38 2.94 6.39
CA CYS A 37 -12.70 2.76 4.98
C CYS A 37 -12.46 4.04 4.15
N GLY A 38 -12.89 5.20 4.65
CA GLY A 38 -12.67 6.49 3.99
C GLY A 38 -11.20 6.85 3.76
N LYS A 39 -10.28 6.36 4.61
CA LYS A 39 -8.82 6.49 4.41
C LYS A 39 -8.38 5.77 3.14
N TYR A 40 -8.76 4.53 3.02
CA TYR A 40 -8.37 3.69 1.88
C TYR A 40 -8.96 4.19 0.57
N LEU A 41 -10.24 4.57 0.57
CA LEU A 41 -10.91 5.13 -0.61
C LEU A 41 -10.30 6.46 -1.06
N ALA A 42 -9.92 7.34 -0.13
CA ALA A 42 -9.23 8.59 -0.47
C ALA A 42 -7.86 8.33 -1.11
N ASN A 43 -7.10 7.38 -0.59
CA ASN A 43 -5.80 7.01 -1.15
C ASN A 43 -5.92 6.39 -2.54
N LEU A 44 -6.87 5.46 -2.74
CA LEU A 44 -7.11 4.83 -4.03
C LEU A 44 -7.67 5.82 -5.06
N GLY A 45 -8.58 6.72 -4.63
CA GLY A 45 -9.08 7.79 -5.50
C GLY A 45 -7.97 8.71 -6.00
N ALA A 46 -7.04 9.10 -5.13
CA ALA A 46 -5.88 9.89 -5.52
C ALA A 46 -4.94 9.12 -6.46
N LEU A 47 -4.74 7.82 -6.24
CA LEU A 47 -3.96 6.97 -7.14
C LEU A 47 -4.56 6.98 -8.55
N LEU A 48 -5.88 6.76 -8.68
CA LEU A 48 -6.57 6.79 -9.97
C LEU A 48 -6.51 8.15 -10.67
N ILE A 49 -6.49 9.26 -9.91
CA ILE A 49 -6.33 10.61 -10.48
C ILE A 49 -4.93 10.81 -11.09
N MET A 50 -3.91 10.18 -10.51
CA MET A 50 -2.52 10.32 -10.95
C MET A 50 -2.11 9.33 -12.04
N MET A 51 -2.80 8.21 -12.16
CA MET A 51 -2.54 7.21 -13.17
C MET A 51 -3.18 7.61 -14.51
N GLU A 52 -2.49 7.31 -15.61
CA GLU A 52 -3.10 7.39 -16.95
C GLU A 52 -4.32 6.47 -17.04
N PRO A 53 -5.36 6.85 -17.77
CA PRO A 53 -6.52 6.00 -17.95
C PRO A 53 -6.19 4.60 -18.49
N PRO A 54 -6.96 3.56 -18.15
CA PRO A 54 -6.79 2.24 -18.75
C PRO A 54 -6.99 2.26 -20.28
N PRO A 55 -6.41 1.28 -21.00
CA PRO A 55 -5.74 0.09 -20.48
C PRO A 55 -4.27 0.36 -20.12
N ARG A 56 -3.88 0.01 -18.90
CA ARG A 56 -2.49 0.03 -18.42
C ARG A 56 -2.27 -1.18 -17.52
N THR A 57 -1.01 -1.59 -17.37
CA THR A 57 -0.62 -2.75 -16.56
C THR A 57 -0.10 -2.32 -15.20
N VAL A 58 -0.51 -3.00 -14.14
CA VAL A 58 -0.12 -2.75 -12.75
C VAL A 58 0.42 -4.01 -12.11
N LEU A 59 1.56 -3.93 -11.44
CA LEU A 59 2.08 -4.96 -10.54
C LEU A 59 1.88 -4.48 -9.10
N ASP A 60 1.06 -5.20 -8.34
CA ASP A 60 0.72 -4.91 -6.94
C ASP A 60 1.53 -5.84 -6.04
N LEU A 61 2.58 -5.31 -5.41
CA LEU A 61 3.56 -6.05 -4.61
C LEU A 61 3.16 -6.08 -3.13
N GLY A 62 2.98 -7.29 -2.58
CA GLY A 62 2.39 -7.50 -1.26
C GLY A 62 0.89 -7.27 -1.30
N CYS A 63 0.21 -7.83 -2.30
CA CYS A 63 -1.22 -7.57 -2.54
C CYS A 63 -2.16 -8.13 -1.46
N GLY A 64 -1.66 -9.02 -0.58
CA GLY A 64 -2.44 -9.65 0.47
C GLY A 64 -3.68 -10.36 -0.08
N SER A 65 -4.85 -10.05 0.47
CA SER A 65 -6.15 -10.57 0.00
C SER A 65 -6.62 -10.01 -1.35
N GLY A 66 -5.77 -9.26 -2.07
CA GLY A 66 -6.04 -8.77 -3.41
C GLY A 66 -7.00 -7.59 -3.50
N TRP A 67 -7.38 -6.95 -2.38
CA TRP A 67 -8.39 -5.90 -2.38
C TRP A 67 -7.99 -4.66 -3.21
N THR A 68 -6.71 -4.24 -3.18
CA THR A 68 -6.15 -3.17 -4.02
C THR A 68 -6.12 -3.57 -5.48
N SER A 69 -5.65 -4.77 -5.78
CA SER A 69 -5.59 -5.34 -7.13
C SER A 69 -6.98 -5.42 -7.76
N ILE A 70 -7.97 -5.94 -7.03
CA ILE A 70 -9.37 -6.06 -7.48
C ILE A 70 -9.97 -4.67 -7.71
N PHE A 71 -9.69 -3.69 -6.84
CA PHE A 71 -10.17 -2.32 -7.00
C PHE A 71 -9.63 -1.71 -8.31
N LEU A 72 -8.34 -1.84 -8.58
CA LEU A 72 -7.72 -1.33 -9.80
C LEU A 72 -8.24 -2.07 -11.05
N ALA A 73 -8.45 -3.39 -10.96
CA ALA A 73 -9.03 -4.16 -12.06
C ALA A 73 -10.48 -3.74 -12.37
N LYS A 74 -11.29 -3.44 -11.35
CA LYS A 74 -12.63 -2.85 -11.52
C LYS A 74 -12.60 -1.48 -12.18
N ALA A 75 -11.52 -0.70 -11.99
CA ALA A 75 -11.29 0.56 -12.69
C ALA A 75 -10.79 0.37 -14.14
N GLY A 76 -10.57 -0.88 -14.59
CA GLY A 76 -10.22 -1.20 -15.98
C GLY A 76 -8.72 -1.47 -16.23
N TYR A 77 -7.88 -1.45 -15.20
CA TYR A 77 -6.46 -1.81 -15.32
C TYR A 77 -6.28 -3.31 -15.47
N GLU A 78 -5.16 -3.73 -16.05
CA GLU A 78 -4.70 -5.10 -16.06
C GLU A 78 -3.72 -5.30 -14.91
N VAL A 79 -4.08 -6.11 -13.92
CA VAL A 79 -3.36 -6.17 -12.65
C VAL A 79 -2.77 -7.56 -12.42
N CYS A 80 -1.51 -7.60 -11.98
CA CYS A 80 -0.88 -8.77 -11.40
C CYS A 80 -0.62 -8.49 -9.91
N GLY A 81 -1.27 -9.23 -9.02
CA GLY A 81 -1.01 -9.19 -7.58
C GLY A 81 -0.01 -10.27 -7.18
N LEU A 82 1.01 -9.89 -6.43
CA LEU A 82 2.02 -10.80 -5.89
C LEU A 82 2.04 -10.73 -4.37
N ASP A 83 2.04 -11.88 -3.71
CA ASP A 83 2.19 -11.99 -2.26
C ASP A 83 2.93 -13.27 -1.89
N ILE A 84 3.72 -13.23 -0.82
CA ILE A 84 4.50 -14.39 -0.36
C ILE A 84 3.61 -15.45 0.29
N SER A 85 2.43 -15.08 0.81
CA SER A 85 1.48 -15.96 1.47
C SER A 85 0.57 -16.65 0.45
N THR A 86 0.68 -17.96 0.34
CA THR A 86 -0.22 -18.77 -0.49
C THR A 86 -1.68 -18.68 -0.03
N ASP A 87 -1.92 -18.53 1.28
CA ASP A 87 -3.26 -18.34 1.84
C ASP A 87 -3.86 -16.99 1.46
N ALA A 88 -3.04 -15.94 1.39
CA ALA A 88 -3.45 -14.63 0.89
C ALA A 88 -3.88 -14.71 -0.58
N ILE A 89 -3.06 -15.37 -1.41
CA ILE A 89 -3.33 -15.55 -2.84
C ILE A 89 -4.61 -16.38 -3.06
N ALA A 90 -4.80 -17.45 -2.31
CA ALA A 90 -6.04 -18.23 -2.38
C ALA A 90 -7.27 -17.35 -2.08
N LEU A 91 -7.21 -16.53 -1.02
CA LEU A 91 -8.29 -15.61 -0.66
C LEU A 91 -8.52 -14.53 -1.74
N ALA A 92 -7.44 -14.02 -2.33
CA ALA A 92 -7.51 -13.04 -3.42
C ALA A 92 -8.19 -13.62 -4.67
N GLN A 93 -7.85 -14.85 -5.04
CA GLN A 93 -8.47 -15.59 -6.15
C GLN A 93 -9.95 -15.85 -5.90
N GLU A 94 -10.31 -16.34 -4.70
CA GLU A 94 -11.70 -16.52 -4.28
C GLU A 94 -12.52 -15.23 -4.40
N THR A 95 -11.95 -14.11 -3.92
CA THR A 95 -12.62 -12.80 -3.94
C THR A 95 -12.77 -12.26 -5.37
N ALA A 96 -11.77 -12.43 -6.21
CA ALA A 96 -11.84 -12.00 -7.61
C ALA A 96 -12.86 -12.79 -8.42
N ALA A 97 -13.03 -14.08 -8.12
CA ALA A 97 -14.00 -14.95 -8.79
C ALA A 97 -15.46 -14.48 -8.59
N GLU A 98 -15.75 -13.67 -7.56
CA GLU A 98 -17.07 -13.06 -7.34
C GLU A 98 -17.43 -12.01 -8.40
N THR A 99 -16.46 -11.51 -9.15
CA THR A 99 -16.68 -10.52 -10.21
C THR A 99 -16.04 -11.04 -11.52
N PRO A 100 -16.76 -11.85 -12.30
CA PRO A 100 -16.27 -12.37 -13.57
C PRO A 100 -15.87 -11.25 -14.55
N GLY A 101 -14.83 -11.50 -15.35
CA GLY A 101 -14.37 -10.56 -16.36
C GLY A 101 -13.35 -9.52 -15.90
N LEU A 102 -12.95 -9.54 -14.63
CA LEU A 102 -11.84 -8.71 -14.17
C LEU A 102 -10.52 -9.16 -14.82
N ARG A 103 -9.72 -8.20 -15.25
CA ARG A 103 -8.35 -8.45 -15.73
C ARG A 103 -7.38 -8.41 -14.57
N VAL A 104 -7.44 -9.44 -13.72
CA VAL A 104 -6.56 -9.60 -12.57
C VAL A 104 -6.07 -11.03 -12.47
N GLU A 105 -4.78 -11.18 -12.19
CA GLU A 105 -4.15 -12.45 -11.86
C GLU A 105 -3.40 -12.33 -10.54
N PHE A 106 -3.27 -13.45 -9.83
CA PHE A 106 -2.59 -13.49 -8.54
C PHE A 106 -1.54 -14.60 -8.53
N GLN A 107 -0.35 -14.27 -8.03
CA GLN A 107 0.79 -15.17 -7.99
C GLN A 107 1.38 -15.22 -6.57
N ALA A 108 1.65 -16.42 -6.08
CA ALA A 108 2.42 -16.59 -4.86
C ALA A 108 3.91 -16.42 -5.18
N GLY A 109 4.58 -15.53 -4.45
CA GLY A 109 6.00 -15.27 -4.67
C GLY A 109 6.54 -14.16 -3.78
N ASP A 110 7.85 -14.11 -3.67
CA ASP A 110 8.56 -13.10 -2.91
C ASP A 110 8.87 -11.89 -3.78
N TYR A 111 8.38 -10.72 -3.41
CA TYR A 111 8.64 -9.49 -4.17
C TYR A 111 10.10 -9.01 -4.07
N GLU A 112 10.89 -9.53 -3.14
CA GLU A 112 12.32 -9.23 -3.06
C GLU A 112 13.14 -9.93 -4.17
N ASP A 113 12.60 -11.02 -4.72
CA ASP A 113 13.25 -11.81 -5.79
C ASP A 113 12.34 -11.96 -7.03
N VAL A 114 11.36 -11.08 -7.19
CA VAL A 114 10.45 -11.19 -8.31
C VAL A 114 11.17 -10.98 -9.66
N GLN A 115 11.01 -11.95 -10.54
CA GLN A 115 11.43 -11.89 -11.94
C GLN A 115 10.17 -11.89 -12.81
N PRO A 116 9.54 -10.72 -13.03
CA PRO A 116 8.30 -10.69 -13.79
C PRO A 116 8.56 -11.08 -15.25
N GLY A 117 7.74 -11.97 -15.80
CA GLY A 117 7.82 -12.39 -17.21
C GLY A 117 7.47 -11.27 -18.19
N ARG A 118 6.97 -10.14 -17.70
CA ARG A 118 6.62 -8.93 -18.46
C ARG A 118 6.92 -7.67 -17.66
N LEU A 119 6.97 -6.53 -18.34
CA LEU A 119 7.13 -5.21 -17.71
C LEU A 119 5.77 -4.53 -17.55
N PHE A 120 5.69 -3.67 -16.54
CA PHE A 120 4.48 -2.98 -16.12
C PHE A 120 4.59 -1.46 -16.30
N ASP A 121 3.45 -0.83 -16.56
CA ASP A 121 3.36 0.64 -16.58
C ASP A 121 3.50 1.21 -15.17
N TYR A 122 2.92 0.49 -14.19
CA TYR A 122 2.92 0.87 -12.78
C TYR A 122 3.32 -0.31 -11.89
N VAL A 123 4.06 0.01 -10.83
CA VAL A 123 4.29 -0.89 -9.69
C VAL A 123 3.75 -0.20 -8.44
N LEU A 124 3.06 -0.94 -7.59
CA LEU A 124 2.45 -0.47 -6.37
C LEU A 124 2.99 -1.23 -5.16
N PHE A 125 3.40 -0.51 -4.12
CA PHE A 125 3.43 -0.98 -2.74
C PHE A 125 2.36 -0.23 -1.97
N TYR A 126 1.41 -0.94 -1.39
CA TYR A 126 0.35 -0.35 -0.58
C TYR A 126 0.31 -1.01 0.81
N ASP A 127 0.88 -0.35 1.81
CA ASP A 127 1.09 -0.90 3.15
C ASP A 127 1.75 -2.30 3.07
N ALA A 128 2.87 -2.42 2.33
CA ALA A 128 3.51 -3.70 2.03
C ALA A 128 5.05 -3.70 2.14
N LEU A 129 5.72 -2.60 1.74
CA LEU A 129 7.18 -2.55 1.71
C LEU A 129 7.80 -2.61 3.12
N HIS A 130 7.09 -2.16 4.14
CA HIS A 130 7.54 -2.20 5.54
C HIS A 130 7.60 -3.62 6.13
N HIS A 131 7.03 -4.61 5.43
CA HIS A 131 7.13 -6.04 5.75
C HIS A 131 8.35 -6.72 5.08
N ALA A 132 9.06 -6.04 4.18
CA ALA A 132 10.23 -6.61 3.51
C ALA A 132 11.32 -7.01 4.52
N GLU A 133 11.98 -8.14 4.29
CA GLU A 133 13.24 -8.48 4.99
C GLU A 133 14.37 -7.61 4.42
N ASP A 134 14.50 -7.55 3.09
CA ASP A 134 15.43 -6.70 2.35
C ASP A 134 14.67 -5.68 1.49
N GLU A 135 14.47 -4.49 2.02
CA GLU A 135 13.77 -3.40 1.33
C GLU A 135 14.52 -2.94 0.07
N GLN A 136 15.86 -3.06 0.08
CA GLN A 136 16.65 -2.69 -1.10
C GLN A 136 16.41 -3.69 -2.24
N ALA A 137 16.35 -4.98 -1.96
CA ALA A 137 16.00 -6.01 -2.93
C ALA A 137 14.60 -5.78 -3.49
N ALA A 138 13.60 -5.53 -2.61
CA ALA A 138 12.22 -5.25 -3.00
C ALA A 138 12.10 -4.05 -3.95
N VAL A 139 12.72 -2.92 -3.61
CA VAL A 139 12.69 -1.71 -4.46
C VAL A 139 13.46 -1.90 -5.77
N SER A 140 14.55 -2.70 -5.74
CA SER A 140 15.32 -3.03 -6.95
C SER A 140 14.54 -3.95 -7.89
N ALA A 141 13.79 -4.91 -7.35
CA ALA A 141 12.91 -5.77 -8.12
C ALA A 141 11.75 -4.95 -8.75
N ALA A 142 11.14 -4.05 -7.98
CA ALA A 142 10.14 -3.11 -8.49
C ALA A 142 10.66 -2.26 -9.65
N TYR A 143 11.89 -1.74 -9.54
CA TYR A 143 12.53 -1.00 -10.64
C TYR A 143 12.70 -1.84 -11.89
N LYS A 144 13.17 -3.08 -11.75
CA LYS A 144 13.35 -4.01 -12.89
C LYS A 144 12.03 -4.33 -13.57
N ALA A 145 10.94 -4.50 -12.79
CA ALA A 145 9.60 -4.81 -13.27
C ALA A 145 8.94 -3.67 -14.08
N LEU A 146 9.40 -2.43 -13.95
CA LEU A 146 8.84 -1.28 -14.66
C LEU A 146 9.32 -1.20 -16.11
N LYS A 147 8.43 -0.81 -17.01
CA LYS A 147 8.76 -0.34 -18.36
C LYS A 147 9.64 0.91 -18.29
N PRO A 148 10.41 1.24 -19.36
CA PRO A 148 11.00 2.57 -19.50
C PRO A 148 9.91 3.65 -19.38
N GLY A 149 10.11 4.65 -18.50
CA GLY A 149 9.10 5.67 -18.20
C GLY A 149 7.98 5.22 -17.26
N GLY A 150 7.99 3.96 -16.81
CA GLY A 150 7.02 3.45 -15.83
C GLY A 150 7.20 4.07 -14.44
N VAL A 151 6.20 3.92 -13.60
CA VAL A 151 6.09 4.61 -12.31
C VAL A 151 5.88 3.65 -11.15
N LEU A 152 6.66 3.83 -10.08
CA LEU A 152 6.43 3.21 -8.78
C LEU A 152 5.64 4.16 -7.89
N PHE A 153 4.57 3.64 -7.29
CA PHE A 153 3.83 4.25 -6.19
C PHE A 153 4.07 3.45 -4.91
N ALA A 154 4.42 4.12 -3.81
CA ALA A 154 4.48 3.49 -2.51
C ALA A 154 3.73 4.32 -1.46
N PHE A 155 2.67 3.73 -0.91
CA PHE A 155 1.91 4.22 0.24
C PHE A 155 2.37 3.43 1.46
N GLU A 156 3.19 4.04 2.30
CA GLU A 156 3.80 3.34 3.42
C GLU A 156 3.68 4.13 4.73
N PRO A 157 3.73 3.46 5.88
CA PRO A 157 3.72 4.14 7.16
C PRO A 157 5.01 4.96 7.34
N GLY A 158 4.86 6.12 8.00
CA GLY A 158 5.99 7.00 8.29
C GLY A 158 6.83 6.55 9.48
N ALA A 159 7.68 7.47 9.95
CA ALA A 159 8.51 7.25 11.13
C ALA A 159 7.64 7.04 12.39
N GLY A 160 8.02 6.08 13.21
CA GLY A 160 7.35 5.73 14.46
C GLY A 160 6.29 4.63 14.32
N HIS A 161 6.07 4.10 13.13
CA HIS A 161 5.15 2.98 12.89
C HIS A 161 5.53 1.76 13.71
N SER A 162 6.78 1.33 13.66
CA SER A 162 7.30 0.18 14.40
C SER A 162 7.09 0.24 15.91
N ARG A 163 6.82 1.44 16.47
CA ARG A 163 6.61 1.67 17.89
C ARG A 163 5.15 1.77 18.29
N ASN A 164 4.22 1.79 17.34
CA ASN A 164 2.80 1.83 17.68
C ASN A 164 2.31 0.49 18.26
N ALA A 165 1.22 0.51 19.01
CA ALA A 165 0.71 -0.68 19.70
C ALA A 165 0.28 -1.77 18.71
N GLY A 166 -0.30 -1.40 17.56
CA GLY A 166 -0.74 -2.34 16.54
C GLY A 166 0.42 -3.09 15.89
N ALA A 167 1.47 -2.35 15.47
CA ALA A 167 2.67 -2.95 14.89
C ALA A 167 3.35 -3.92 15.86
N ARG A 168 3.55 -3.49 17.13
CA ARG A 168 4.13 -4.40 18.14
C ARG A 168 3.29 -5.64 18.36
N HIS A 169 1.97 -5.49 18.42
CA HIS A 169 1.06 -6.63 18.55
C HIS A 169 1.17 -7.57 17.35
N ALA A 170 1.26 -7.06 16.12
CA ALA A 170 1.42 -7.87 14.93
C ALA A 170 2.74 -8.67 14.94
N VAL A 171 3.84 -8.02 15.32
CA VAL A 171 5.14 -8.70 15.50
C VAL A 171 5.05 -9.81 16.54
N GLU A 172 4.48 -9.53 17.71
CA GLU A 172 4.36 -10.50 18.83
C GLU A 172 3.45 -11.69 18.49
N GLN A 173 2.32 -11.43 17.83
CA GLN A 173 1.32 -12.46 17.55
C GLN A 173 1.62 -13.28 16.30
N PHE A 174 2.14 -12.66 15.28
CA PHE A 174 2.28 -13.28 13.96
C PHE A 174 3.73 -13.45 13.51
N GLY A 175 4.67 -12.72 14.11
CA GLY A 175 6.08 -12.76 13.73
C GLY A 175 6.36 -12.05 12.41
N VAL A 176 5.51 -11.09 12.03
CA VAL A 176 5.68 -10.27 10.83
C VAL A 176 6.65 -9.12 11.07
N HIS A 177 7.16 -8.52 10.01
CA HIS A 177 7.95 -7.29 10.09
C HIS A 177 7.03 -6.07 10.13
N GLU A 178 7.41 -5.06 10.90
CA GLU A 178 6.68 -3.80 11.02
C GLU A 178 7.69 -2.64 11.13
N LYS A 179 8.23 -2.24 9.99
CA LYS A 179 9.33 -1.27 9.91
C LYS A 179 8.82 0.15 9.65
N ASP A 180 9.61 1.14 10.05
CA ASP A 180 9.38 2.53 9.68
C ASP A 180 9.78 2.75 8.22
N MET A 181 8.86 3.25 7.37
CA MET A 181 9.09 3.50 5.94
C MET A 181 8.81 4.95 5.54
N PRO A 182 9.52 5.94 6.12
CA PRO A 182 9.30 7.32 5.70
C PRO A 182 9.72 7.52 4.23
N PRO A 183 9.04 8.37 3.44
CA PRO A 183 9.33 8.59 2.02
C PRO A 183 10.78 8.94 1.72
N ALA A 184 11.47 9.61 2.63
CA ALA A 184 12.89 9.93 2.47
C ALA A 184 13.77 8.67 2.47
N TYR A 185 13.44 7.66 3.28
CA TYR A 185 14.13 6.39 3.30
C TYR A 185 13.85 5.59 2.03
N ILE A 186 12.59 5.48 1.62
CA ILE A 186 12.22 4.79 0.38
C ILE A 186 12.93 5.43 -0.84
N TRP A 187 13.10 6.76 -0.83
CA TRP A 187 13.88 7.43 -1.87
C TRP A 187 15.37 7.03 -1.88
N GLN A 188 15.98 6.83 -0.73
CA GLN A 188 17.37 6.36 -0.68
C GLN A 188 17.49 4.97 -1.34
N LEU A 189 16.58 4.06 -1.04
CA LEU A 189 16.49 2.75 -1.69
C LEU A 189 16.26 2.90 -3.21
N GLY A 190 15.32 3.75 -3.60
CA GLY A 190 15.00 4.02 -5.00
C GLY A 190 16.18 4.56 -5.80
N ARG A 191 16.94 5.50 -5.24
CA ARG A 191 18.15 6.01 -5.89
C ARG A 191 19.19 4.91 -6.16
N ARG A 192 19.38 4.01 -5.20
CA ARG A 192 20.31 2.86 -5.35
C ARG A 192 19.79 1.86 -6.38
N ALA A 193 18.46 1.70 -6.48
CA ALA A 193 17.83 0.85 -7.50
C ALA A 193 17.90 1.42 -8.93
N GLY A 194 18.10 2.74 -9.09
CA GLY A 194 18.22 3.38 -10.40
C GLY A 194 17.20 4.47 -10.70
N PHE A 195 16.21 4.70 -9.83
CA PHE A 195 15.27 5.81 -10.00
C PHE A 195 15.98 7.17 -9.99
N ARG A 196 15.57 8.07 -10.90
CA ARG A 196 16.19 9.41 -11.05
C ARG A 196 15.27 10.55 -10.65
N LYS A 197 13.97 10.34 -10.67
CA LYS A 197 12.95 11.35 -10.36
C LYS A 197 12.05 10.85 -9.27
N LYS A 198 11.60 11.74 -8.40
CA LYS A 198 10.67 11.47 -7.30
C LYS A 198 9.71 12.63 -7.09
N LEU A 199 8.58 12.31 -6.48
CA LEU A 199 7.64 13.27 -5.89
C LEU A 199 7.21 12.73 -4.54
N PHE A 200 7.23 13.57 -3.50
CA PHE A 200 6.66 13.27 -2.19
C PHE A 200 5.34 14.01 -2.04
N LEU A 201 4.32 13.28 -1.67
CA LEU A 201 3.00 13.85 -1.35
C LEU A 201 2.57 13.35 0.02
N PRO A 202 1.87 14.18 0.82
CA PRO A 202 1.24 13.69 2.03
C PRO A 202 0.20 12.63 1.66
N ALA A 203 -0.09 11.72 2.57
CA ALA A 203 -1.15 10.73 2.33
C ALA A 203 -2.46 11.46 1.99
N PRO A 204 -3.13 11.12 0.88
CA PRO A 204 -4.38 11.76 0.47
C PRO A 204 -5.46 11.75 1.54
N SER A 205 -5.53 10.66 2.31
CA SER A 205 -6.41 10.54 3.48
C SER A 205 -6.08 11.57 4.57
N ASP A 206 -4.82 11.90 4.78
CA ASP A 206 -4.42 12.89 5.77
C ASP A 206 -4.80 14.31 5.31
N LEU A 207 -4.65 14.59 4.01
CA LEU A 207 -5.13 15.84 3.42
C LEU A 207 -6.66 15.93 3.51
N ALA A 208 -7.36 14.84 3.17
CA ALA A 208 -8.82 14.79 3.29
C ALA A 208 -9.28 15.05 4.73
N ARG A 209 -8.66 14.44 5.73
CA ARG A 209 -8.97 14.68 7.15
C ARG A 209 -8.69 16.11 7.61
N CYS A 210 -7.76 16.83 6.98
CA CYS A 210 -7.53 18.25 7.28
C CYS A 210 -8.62 19.15 6.71
N VAL A 211 -9.23 18.76 5.59
CA VAL A 211 -10.22 19.57 4.86
C VAL A 211 -11.65 19.14 5.19
N TYR A 212 -11.92 17.82 5.27
CA TYR A 212 -13.24 17.24 5.51
C TYR A 212 -13.32 16.71 6.94
N ARG A 213 -13.87 17.50 7.85
CA ARG A 213 -13.91 17.18 9.28
C ARG A 213 -15.33 16.84 9.74
N ARG A 214 -15.47 15.82 10.59
CA ARG A 214 -16.77 15.41 11.15
C ARG A 214 -17.43 16.48 12.00
N ASP A 215 -16.66 17.34 12.66
CA ASP A 215 -17.15 18.43 13.48
C ASP A 215 -17.86 19.53 12.67
N TYR A 216 -17.60 19.65 11.36
CA TYR A 216 -18.38 20.52 10.48
C TYR A 216 -19.88 20.19 10.44
N LEU A 217 -20.23 18.92 10.66
CA LEU A 217 -21.64 18.49 10.72
C LEU A 217 -22.33 18.89 12.04
N LYS A 218 -21.57 19.27 13.05
CA LYS A 218 -22.06 19.62 14.39
C LYS A 218 -22.19 21.13 14.61
N ASP A 219 -21.52 21.96 13.81
CA ASP A 219 -21.50 23.40 13.96
C ASP A 219 -22.01 24.09 12.70
N SER A 220 -23.17 24.74 12.80
CA SER A 220 -23.81 25.46 11.71
C SER A 220 -23.33 26.91 11.52
N ARG A 221 -22.38 27.39 12.33
CA ARG A 221 -21.88 28.77 12.30
C ARG A 221 -20.90 28.98 11.14
N THR A 222 -21.36 29.56 10.06
CA THR A 222 -20.62 29.74 8.79
C THR A 222 -19.27 30.46 8.96
N GLY A 223 -19.19 31.49 9.80
CA GLY A 223 -17.95 32.25 10.02
C GLY A 223 -16.83 31.42 10.63
N ARG A 224 -17.16 30.55 11.61
CA ARG A 224 -16.21 29.62 12.23
C ARG A 224 -15.74 28.55 11.25
N LEU A 225 -16.65 28.01 10.43
CA LEU A 225 -16.33 27.04 9.40
C LEU A 225 -15.35 27.57 8.37
N LEU A 226 -15.44 28.83 7.96
CA LEU A 226 -14.51 29.47 7.02
C LEU A 226 -13.10 29.60 7.61
N LEU A 227 -12.97 30.03 8.87
CA LEU A 227 -11.69 30.13 9.56
C LEU A 227 -11.05 28.74 9.74
N GLU A 228 -11.83 27.76 10.16
CA GLU A 228 -11.34 26.38 10.35
C GLU A 228 -10.92 25.73 9.03
N LYS A 229 -11.60 26.02 7.91
CA LYS A 229 -11.16 25.60 6.55
C LYS A 229 -9.77 26.15 6.24
N SER A 230 -9.55 27.45 6.46
CA SER A 230 -8.26 28.08 6.20
C SER A 230 -7.13 27.43 7.02
N TRP A 231 -7.38 27.15 8.29
CA TRP A 231 -6.47 26.39 9.14
C TRP A 231 -6.27 24.94 8.68
N GLY A 232 -7.31 24.30 8.18
CA GLY A 232 -7.23 22.95 7.59
C GLY A 232 -6.26 22.91 6.40
N TYR A 233 -6.37 23.84 5.47
CA TYR A 233 -5.44 23.97 4.34
C TYR A 233 -4.00 24.25 4.79
N LEU A 234 -3.81 25.16 5.77
CA LEU A 234 -2.46 25.45 6.29
C LEU A 234 -1.82 24.21 6.95
N ARG A 235 -2.60 23.47 7.74
CA ARG A 235 -2.14 22.19 8.34
C ARG A 235 -1.81 21.14 7.28
N ALA A 236 -2.60 21.05 6.20
CA ALA A 236 -2.32 20.17 5.09
C ALA A 236 -0.98 20.51 4.42
N LEU A 237 -0.73 21.80 4.17
CA LEU A 237 0.54 22.28 3.61
C LEU A 237 1.73 21.99 4.53
N THR A 238 1.60 22.21 5.84
CA THR A 238 2.67 21.91 6.79
C THR A 238 2.95 20.42 6.93
N LYS A 239 1.94 19.55 6.80
CA LYS A 239 2.14 18.10 6.74
C LYS A 239 2.86 17.67 5.46
N ALA A 240 2.52 18.27 4.32
CA ALA A 240 3.20 18.02 3.06
C ALA A 240 4.71 18.30 3.12
N ALA A 241 5.12 19.26 3.95
CA ALA A 241 6.52 19.64 4.13
C ALA A 241 7.33 18.71 5.06
N ARG A 242 6.71 17.73 5.71
CA ARG A 242 7.40 16.83 6.67
C ARG A 242 7.87 15.55 5.99
N PRO A 243 9.16 15.35 5.74
CA PRO A 243 9.68 14.16 5.05
C PRO A 243 9.62 12.87 5.89
N SER A 244 9.29 12.98 7.18
CA SER A 244 9.20 11.86 8.13
C SER A 244 7.77 11.34 8.34
N ALA A 245 6.74 12.01 7.80
CA ALA A 245 5.36 11.58 7.94
C ALA A 245 5.06 10.36 7.04
N SER A 246 3.98 9.64 7.35
CA SER A 246 3.36 8.73 6.40
C SER A 246 3.00 9.50 5.13
N GLY A 247 3.16 8.90 3.97
CA GLY A 247 2.88 9.60 2.74
C GLY A 247 2.99 8.72 1.51
N LEU A 248 2.78 9.35 0.38
CA LEU A 248 2.98 8.75 -0.92
C LEU A 248 4.32 9.19 -1.49
N ILE A 249 5.15 8.24 -1.85
CA ILE A 249 6.28 8.50 -2.74
C ILE A 249 5.99 7.95 -4.13
N ILE A 250 6.30 8.75 -5.13
CA ILE A 250 6.21 8.42 -6.55
C ILE A 250 7.61 8.48 -7.13
N MET A 251 8.02 7.45 -7.86
CA MET A 251 9.35 7.38 -8.49
C MET A 251 9.22 6.92 -9.94
N TRP A 252 9.97 7.58 -10.85
CA TRP A 252 9.96 7.29 -12.29
C TRP A 252 11.25 6.58 -12.72
N LYS A 253 11.08 5.49 -13.50
CA LYS A 253 12.17 4.79 -14.17
C LYS A 253 12.66 5.51 -15.40
#